data_a40cc7aeca21ba1508e1b6fb1e190c28
#
_entry.id   a40cc7aeca21ba1508e1b6fb1e190c28
#
_cell.length_a   1.000
_cell.length_b   1.000
_cell.length_c   1.000
_cell.angle_alpha   90.00
_cell.angle_beta   90.00
_cell.angle_gamma   90.00
#
_symmetry.space_group_name_H-M   'P 1'
#
loop_
_entity.id
_entity.type
_entity.pdbx_description
1 polymer ?
#
loop_
_entity_poly.entity_id
_entity_poly.type
_entity_poly.pdbx_seq_one_letter_code
_entity_poly.pdbx_strand_id
1 'polypeptide(L)'
;MSFKSLQIGKHVIEKPIVQGGMGVGISWDQLAGNVSKEGGLGVVSSVGTGYFDDKKYSNKNVAERPLDVMNFYSPTGFKAIHDSAREICGDKPLAANILYAINDYGRVVRDACESGFNIIITGAGLPTNMPEFTEGYPDVALVPIVSSAKALKIICKRWKKRYDRIPDAVIVEGPKSGGHQGFTYEQCKLPENQLEMIVAPVVEEAALWVIFQLSLQVVFGTKVI
;
A
#
# COMPACT_ATOMS: atom_id res chain seq x y z
N MET A 1 21.48 14.92 -11.14
CA MET A 1 21.64 13.56 -10.58
C MET A 1 20.49 12.71 -11.10
N SER A 2 20.75 11.62 -11.80
CA SER A 2 19.68 10.66 -12.15
C SER A 2 19.57 9.66 -11.00
N PHE A 3 18.40 9.54 -10.42
CA PHE A 3 18.11 8.47 -9.45
C PHE A 3 18.04 7.13 -10.18
N LYS A 4 18.52 6.07 -9.54
CA LYS A 4 18.34 4.71 -10.06
C LYS A 4 16.84 4.35 -9.94
N SER A 5 16.25 3.82 -11.01
CA SER A 5 14.85 3.34 -10.99
C SER A 5 14.66 2.25 -9.94
N LEU A 6 13.45 2.16 -9.42
CA LEU A 6 13.00 1.10 -8.51
C LEU A 6 12.24 0.05 -9.32
N GLN A 7 12.57 -1.24 -9.12
CA GLN A 7 11.85 -2.34 -9.75
C GLN A 7 11.05 -3.11 -8.69
N ILE A 8 9.74 -3.28 -8.90
CA ILE A 8 8.85 -4.04 -8.02
C ILE A 8 8.17 -5.13 -8.86
N GLY A 9 8.53 -6.38 -8.64
CA GLY A 9 8.18 -7.45 -9.55
C GLY A 9 8.69 -7.15 -10.97
N LYS A 10 7.79 -7.17 -11.95
CA LYS A 10 8.11 -6.79 -13.34
C LYS A 10 7.98 -5.28 -13.63
N HIS A 11 7.46 -4.50 -12.68
CA HIS A 11 7.14 -3.08 -12.88
C HIS A 11 8.32 -2.19 -12.56
N VAL A 12 8.65 -1.26 -13.46
CA VAL A 12 9.73 -0.28 -13.31
C VAL A 12 9.13 1.07 -12.92
N ILE A 13 9.57 1.60 -11.79
CA ILE A 13 9.25 2.93 -11.30
C ILE A 13 10.45 3.82 -11.63
N GLU A 14 10.30 4.74 -12.55
CA GLU A 14 11.39 5.54 -13.11
C GLU A 14 12.09 6.41 -12.05
N LYS A 15 11.29 7.02 -11.18
CA LYS A 15 11.77 7.77 -10.01
C LYS A 15 11.47 6.94 -8.75
N PRO A 16 12.45 6.66 -7.88
CA PRO A 16 12.26 5.79 -6.71
C PRO A 16 11.44 6.47 -5.60
N ILE A 17 10.25 6.92 -5.96
CA ILE A 17 9.30 7.61 -5.08
C ILE A 17 8.01 6.80 -5.09
N VAL A 18 7.59 6.37 -3.90
CA VAL A 18 6.32 5.67 -3.67
C VAL A 18 5.42 6.60 -2.86
N GLN A 19 4.26 6.93 -3.40
CA GLN A 19 3.27 7.74 -2.71
C GLN A 19 2.68 6.96 -1.54
N GLY A 20 2.39 7.62 -0.42
CA GLY A 20 1.63 7.03 0.67
C GLY A 20 0.15 6.89 0.31
N GLY A 21 -0.47 5.76 0.72
CA GLY A 21 -1.90 5.54 0.55
C GLY A 21 -2.70 6.27 1.64
N MET A 22 -3.23 7.42 1.34
CA MET A 22 -3.99 8.28 2.27
C MET A 22 -5.49 8.24 1.95
N GLY A 23 -6.28 7.70 2.87
CA GLY A 23 -7.76 7.80 2.85
C GLY A 23 -8.22 9.08 3.57
N VAL A 24 -9.40 9.61 3.37
CA VAL A 24 -10.39 9.30 2.34
C VAL A 24 -10.37 10.43 1.32
N GLY A 25 -10.36 10.09 0.04
CA GLY A 25 -10.41 11.10 -1.03
C GLY A 25 -9.09 11.84 -1.30
N ILE A 26 -8.01 11.55 -0.56
CA ILE A 26 -6.70 12.19 -0.77
C ILE A 26 -5.93 11.44 -1.86
N SER A 27 -5.63 10.15 -1.62
CA SER A 27 -4.91 9.30 -2.57
C SER A 27 -5.90 8.57 -3.48
N TRP A 28 -6.59 9.32 -4.33
CA TRP A 28 -7.45 8.76 -5.38
C TRP A 28 -6.89 9.09 -6.76
N ASP A 29 -7.73 9.11 -7.75
CA ASP A 29 -7.40 9.25 -9.17
C ASP A 29 -6.42 10.39 -9.48
N GLN A 30 -6.73 11.61 -9.03
CA GLN A 30 -5.96 12.80 -9.35
C GLN A 30 -4.53 12.72 -8.81
N LEU A 31 -4.37 12.42 -7.52
CA LEU A 31 -3.04 12.37 -6.93
C LEU A 31 -2.25 11.17 -7.43
N ALA A 32 -2.83 9.95 -7.36
CA ALA A 32 -2.14 8.74 -7.77
C ALA A 32 -1.83 8.74 -9.27
N GLY A 33 -2.77 9.16 -10.11
CA GLY A 33 -2.57 9.28 -11.55
C GLY A 33 -1.42 10.23 -11.90
N ASN A 34 -1.38 11.42 -11.31
CA ASN A 34 -0.32 12.38 -11.59
C ASN A 34 1.05 11.95 -11.05
N VAL A 35 1.12 11.31 -9.86
CA VAL A 35 2.38 10.74 -9.35
C VAL A 35 2.93 9.68 -10.29
N SER A 36 2.09 8.76 -10.77
CA SER A 36 2.51 7.75 -11.75
C SER A 36 2.92 8.37 -13.08
N LYS A 37 2.16 9.34 -13.59
CA LYS A 37 2.47 10.09 -14.82
C LYS A 37 3.87 10.70 -14.77
N GLU A 38 4.23 11.26 -13.62
CA GLU A 38 5.54 11.87 -13.41
C GLU A 38 6.68 10.88 -13.13
N GLY A 39 6.41 9.57 -13.20
CA GLY A 39 7.39 8.49 -13.09
C GLY A 39 7.64 7.97 -11.67
N GLY A 40 6.89 8.44 -10.66
CA GLY A 40 6.81 7.80 -9.34
C GLY A 40 5.85 6.62 -9.35
N LEU A 41 5.58 6.02 -8.20
CA LEU A 41 4.49 5.06 -8.00
C LEU A 41 3.31 5.76 -7.33
N GLY A 42 2.27 6.03 -8.10
CA GLY A 42 1.00 6.50 -7.58
C GLY A 42 0.26 5.37 -6.86
N VAL A 43 -0.29 5.68 -5.70
CA VAL A 43 -0.92 4.68 -4.84
C VAL A 43 -2.34 5.12 -4.48
N VAL A 44 -3.33 4.36 -4.93
CA VAL A 44 -4.74 4.58 -4.63
C VAL A 44 -5.08 3.94 -3.30
N SER A 45 -5.69 4.70 -2.38
CA SER A 45 -6.24 4.15 -1.14
C SER A 45 -7.60 3.50 -1.39
N SER A 46 -7.78 2.26 -0.93
CA SER A 46 -9.07 1.55 -0.99
C SER A 46 -10.09 2.04 0.04
N VAL A 47 -9.66 2.90 0.98
CA VAL A 47 -10.51 3.36 2.08
C VAL A 47 -11.54 4.37 1.61
N GLY A 48 -12.82 4.10 1.91
CA GLY A 48 -13.92 5.02 1.66
C GLY A 48 -14.32 5.18 0.20
N THR A 49 -13.97 4.26 -0.69
CA THR A 49 -14.22 4.36 -2.13
C THR A 49 -15.71 4.45 -2.51
N GLY A 50 -16.61 4.02 -1.63
CA GLY A 50 -18.04 4.23 -1.80
C GLY A 50 -18.46 5.70 -1.83
N TYR A 51 -17.66 6.61 -1.28
CA TYR A 51 -17.91 8.04 -1.40
C TYR A 51 -17.63 8.60 -2.80
N PHE A 52 -16.88 7.90 -3.62
CA PHE A 52 -16.64 8.29 -5.00
C PHE A 52 -17.91 8.11 -5.85
N ASP A 53 -18.63 7.03 -5.63
CA ASP A 53 -19.90 6.72 -6.33
C ASP A 53 -21.07 7.55 -5.82
N ASP A 54 -21.06 7.97 -4.56
CA ASP A 54 -22.20 8.60 -3.93
C ASP A 54 -22.15 10.12 -4.06
N LYS A 55 -22.82 10.65 -5.08
CA LYS A 55 -23.01 12.10 -5.30
C LYS A 55 -23.57 12.83 -4.06
N LYS A 56 -24.26 12.12 -3.18
CA LYS A 56 -24.82 12.66 -1.93
C LYS A 56 -23.72 13.08 -0.96
N TYR A 57 -22.55 12.41 -0.99
CA TYR A 57 -21.43 12.68 -0.09
C TYR A 57 -20.30 13.47 -0.77
N SER A 58 -20.27 13.59 -2.09
CA SER A 58 -19.20 14.27 -2.83
C SER A 58 -18.99 15.74 -2.44
N ASN A 59 -20.07 16.41 -1.96
CA ASN A 59 -20.06 17.83 -1.58
C ASN A 59 -20.00 18.06 -0.06
N LYS A 60 -19.89 17.00 0.77
CA LYS A 60 -19.80 17.16 2.23
C LYS A 60 -18.35 17.24 2.69
N ASN A 61 -18.08 18.14 3.64
CA ASN A 61 -16.81 18.17 4.35
C ASN A 61 -16.54 16.82 5.01
N VAL A 62 -15.26 16.41 5.09
CA VAL A 62 -14.85 15.14 5.73
C VAL A 62 -15.35 15.05 7.17
N ALA A 63 -15.44 16.19 7.89
CA ALA A 63 -15.95 16.26 9.26
C ALA A 63 -17.45 15.96 9.39
N GLU A 64 -18.23 16.06 8.31
CA GLU A 64 -19.66 15.78 8.29
C GLU A 64 -19.98 14.35 7.84
N ARG A 65 -18.96 13.56 7.53
CA ARG A 65 -19.11 12.18 7.06
C ARG A 65 -19.33 11.24 8.23
N PRO A 66 -20.17 10.19 8.06
CA PRO A 66 -20.33 9.17 9.09
C PRO A 66 -19.01 8.54 9.53
N LEU A 67 -18.90 8.14 10.81
CA LEU A 67 -17.72 7.46 11.35
C LEU A 67 -17.41 6.11 10.67
N ASP A 68 -18.35 5.55 9.92
CA ASP A 68 -18.19 4.30 9.14
C ASP A 68 -17.42 4.46 7.84
N VAL A 69 -16.74 5.57 7.65
CA VAL A 69 -16.00 5.91 6.42
C VAL A 69 -15.05 4.81 5.98
N MET A 70 -14.37 4.17 6.90
CA MET A 70 -13.41 3.11 6.58
C MET A 70 -14.07 1.84 6.04
N ASN A 71 -15.33 1.60 6.40
CA ASN A 71 -16.11 0.44 5.97
C ASN A 71 -16.98 0.73 4.74
N PHE A 72 -17.01 1.98 4.27
CA PHE A 72 -17.79 2.35 3.08
C PHE A 72 -16.98 2.07 1.80
N TYR A 73 -16.72 0.79 1.58
CA TYR A 73 -16.06 0.31 0.38
C TYR A 73 -17.09 0.05 -0.72
N SER A 74 -16.76 0.48 -1.96
CA SER A 74 -17.51 0.15 -3.17
C SER A 74 -16.57 -0.40 -4.23
N PRO A 75 -16.80 -1.61 -4.76
CA PRO A 75 -16.03 -2.15 -5.89
C PRO A 75 -16.12 -1.26 -7.12
N THR A 76 -17.31 -0.74 -7.42
CA THR A 76 -17.55 0.17 -8.57
C THR A 76 -16.83 1.48 -8.39
N GLY A 77 -16.88 2.09 -7.20
CA GLY A 77 -16.12 3.30 -6.87
C GLY A 77 -14.62 3.07 -6.92
N PHE A 78 -14.15 1.94 -6.42
CA PHE A 78 -12.72 1.61 -6.48
C PHE A 78 -12.23 1.43 -7.91
N LYS A 79 -13.01 0.73 -8.74
CA LYS A 79 -12.71 0.60 -10.17
C LYS A 79 -12.77 1.93 -10.89
N ALA A 80 -13.76 2.77 -10.63
CA ALA A 80 -13.88 4.09 -11.26
C ALA A 80 -12.69 5.00 -10.91
N ILE A 81 -12.22 4.97 -9.66
CA ILE A 81 -11.00 5.69 -9.26
C ILE A 81 -9.78 5.16 -10.02
N HIS A 82 -9.65 3.82 -10.15
CA HIS A 82 -8.57 3.22 -10.95
C HIS A 82 -8.63 3.69 -12.41
N ASP A 83 -9.78 3.60 -13.06
CA ASP A 83 -9.94 3.92 -14.47
C ASP A 83 -9.63 5.42 -14.72
N SER A 84 -10.12 6.30 -13.86
CA SER A 84 -9.81 7.73 -13.91
C SER A 84 -8.32 8.04 -13.68
N ALA A 85 -7.67 7.34 -12.74
CA ALA A 85 -6.22 7.44 -12.55
C ALA A 85 -5.44 6.93 -13.79
N ARG A 86 -5.93 5.87 -14.42
CA ARG A 86 -5.37 5.27 -15.62
C ARG A 86 -5.45 6.21 -16.83
N GLU A 87 -6.53 6.97 -16.98
CA GLU A 87 -6.65 8.03 -17.99
C GLU A 87 -5.56 9.10 -17.85
N ILE A 88 -5.14 9.39 -16.60
CA ILE A 88 -4.10 10.38 -16.31
C ILE A 88 -2.69 9.83 -16.57
N CYS A 89 -2.40 8.61 -16.09
CA CYS A 89 -1.04 8.04 -16.09
C CYS A 89 -0.73 7.13 -17.29
N GLY A 90 -1.72 6.78 -18.12
CA GLY A 90 -1.53 5.81 -19.21
C GLY A 90 -1.06 4.46 -18.68
N ASP A 91 -0.05 3.86 -19.29
CA ASP A 91 0.47 2.53 -18.92
C ASP A 91 1.48 2.53 -17.77
N LYS A 92 1.70 3.67 -17.11
CA LYS A 92 2.62 3.75 -15.96
C LYS A 92 2.10 2.91 -14.79
N PRO A 93 2.99 2.30 -13.96
CA PRO A 93 2.57 1.51 -12.82
C PRO A 93 1.68 2.28 -11.85
N LEU A 94 0.61 1.63 -11.40
CA LEU A 94 -0.35 2.15 -10.42
C LEU A 94 -0.55 1.11 -9.32
N ALA A 95 -0.52 1.52 -8.06
CA ALA A 95 -0.69 0.64 -6.92
C ALA A 95 -2.00 0.89 -6.18
N ALA A 96 -2.49 -0.16 -5.51
CA ALA A 96 -3.56 -0.09 -4.52
C ALA A 96 -2.99 -0.25 -3.11
N ASN A 97 -3.36 0.61 -2.17
CA ASN A 97 -3.11 0.44 -0.75
C ASN A 97 -4.35 -0.10 -0.05
N ILE A 98 -4.22 -1.25 0.60
CA ILE A 98 -5.32 -1.98 1.23
C ILE A 98 -4.97 -2.28 2.69
N LEU A 99 -5.86 -1.92 3.61
CA LEU A 99 -5.69 -2.24 5.02
C LEU A 99 -6.02 -3.72 5.28
N TYR A 100 -5.10 -4.45 5.93
CA TYR A 100 -5.36 -5.86 6.28
C TYR A 100 -6.48 -6.03 7.31
N ALA A 101 -6.64 -5.05 8.20
CA ALA A 101 -7.60 -5.11 9.32
C ALA A 101 -9.07 -4.85 8.92
N ILE A 102 -9.40 -4.72 7.63
CA ILE A 102 -10.78 -4.58 7.17
C ILE A 102 -11.49 -5.92 7.05
N ASN A 103 -12.82 -5.94 7.25
CA ASN A 103 -13.61 -7.18 7.25
C ASN A 103 -13.55 -7.94 5.92
N ASP A 104 -13.59 -7.21 4.79
CA ASP A 104 -13.65 -7.79 3.44
C ASP A 104 -12.29 -7.76 2.71
N TYR A 105 -11.18 -7.86 3.45
CA TYR A 105 -9.83 -7.75 2.91
C TYR A 105 -9.60 -8.55 1.62
N GLY A 106 -9.94 -9.83 1.63
CA GLY A 106 -9.72 -10.71 0.47
C GLY A 106 -10.53 -10.30 -0.76
N ARG A 107 -11.74 -9.77 -0.56
CA ARG A 107 -12.55 -9.21 -1.64
C ARG A 107 -11.88 -7.97 -2.23
N VAL A 108 -11.47 -7.03 -1.39
CA VAL A 108 -10.82 -5.78 -1.84
C VAL A 108 -9.53 -6.06 -2.62
N VAL A 109 -8.75 -7.08 -2.21
CA VAL A 109 -7.56 -7.53 -2.95
C VAL A 109 -7.94 -8.07 -4.32
N ARG A 110 -8.98 -8.90 -4.43
CA ARG A 110 -9.47 -9.42 -5.72
C ARG A 110 -9.98 -8.30 -6.63
N ASP A 111 -10.79 -7.40 -6.07
CA ASP A 111 -11.31 -6.24 -6.83
C ASP A 111 -10.17 -5.34 -7.35
N ALA A 112 -9.06 -5.21 -6.60
CA ALA A 112 -7.87 -4.51 -7.06
C ALA A 112 -7.20 -5.23 -8.27
N CYS A 113 -7.06 -6.55 -8.20
CA CYS A 113 -6.54 -7.34 -9.32
C CYS A 113 -7.43 -7.22 -10.56
N GLU A 114 -8.74 -7.38 -10.39
CA GLU A 114 -9.74 -7.29 -11.45
C GLU A 114 -9.83 -5.89 -12.07
N SER A 115 -9.60 -4.85 -11.28
CA SER A 115 -9.55 -3.46 -11.76
C SER A 115 -8.31 -3.17 -12.60
N GLY A 116 -7.22 -3.96 -12.46
CA GLY A 116 -5.99 -3.79 -13.23
C GLY A 116 -4.88 -3.04 -12.51
N PHE A 117 -4.89 -2.96 -11.18
CA PHE A 117 -3.76 -2.44 -10.42
C PHE A 117 -2.52 -3.33 -10.63
N ASN A 118 -1.37 -2.70 -10.81
CA ASN A 118 -0.11 -3.38 -11.07
C ASN A 118 0.55 -3.92 -9.80
N ILE A 119 0.33 -3.23 -8.67
CA ILE A 119 0.99 -3.49 -7.39
C ILE A 119 -0.05 -3.38 -6.28
N ILE A 120 -0.05 -4.33 -5.35
CA ILE A 120 -0.88 -4.28 -4.14
C ILE A 120 0.00 -4.10 -2.93
N ILE A 121 -0.22 -3.02 -2.19
CA ILE A 121 0.49 -2.67 -0.96
C ILE A 121 -0.46 -2.91 0.22
N THR A 122 -0.04 -3.69 1.20
CA THR A 122 -0.88 -4.00 2.36
C THR A 122 -0.17 -3.76 3.68
N GLY A 123 -0.82 -2.99 4.54
CA GLY A 123 -0.39 -2.68 5.91
C GLY A 123 -1.53 -2.84 6.92
N ALA A 124 -1.38 -2.27 8.10
CA ALA A 124 -2.33 -2.39 9.21
C ALA A 124 -2.59 -3.85 9.63
N GLY A 125 -1.52 -4.64 9.79
CA GLY A 125 -1.53 -6.04 10.18
C GLY A 125 -0.55 -6.88 9.36
N LEU A 126 -0.58 -8.20 9.57
CA LEU A 126 0.30 -9.15 8.88
C LEU A 126 -0.49 -9.87 7.76
N PRO A 127 -0.33 -9.50 6.49
CA PRO A 127 -1.12 -10.05 5.39
C PRO A 127 -0.63 -11.45 4.98
N THR A 128 -0.71 -12.41 5.90
CA THR A 128 -0.13 -13.75 5.74
C THR A 128 -0.84 -14.63 4.72
N ASN A 129 -1.99 -14.20 4.21
CA ASN A 129 -2.82 -14.87 3.20
C ASN A 129 -3.05 -14.03 1.94
N MET A 130 -2.33 -12.93 1.76
CA MET A 130 -2.49 -12.05 0.59
C MET A 130 -2.35 -12.79 -0.76
N PRO A 131 -1.39 -13.74 -0.97
CA PRO A 131 -1.28 -14.45 -2.25
C PRO A 131 -2.51 -15.31 -2.61
N GLU A 132 -3.29 -15.77 -1.62
CA GLU A 132 -4.53 -16.51 -1.85
C GLU A 132 -5.54 -15.74 -2.69
N PHE A 133 -5.59 -14.44 -2.49
CA PHE A 133 -6.56 -13.57 -3.16
C PHE A 133 -6.08 -13.03 -4.52
N THR A 134 -4.82 -13.30 -4.86
CA THR A 134 -4.21 -12.88 -6.13
C THR A 134 -3.94 -14.07 -7.07
N GLU A 135 -4.51 -15.24 -6.76
CA GLU A 135 -4.48 -16.40 -7.64
C GLU A 135 -5.10 -16.04 -9.00
N GLY A 136 -4.41 -16.42 -10.09
CA GLY A 136 -4.81 -16.03 -11.44
C GLY A 136 -4.24 -14.70 -11.94
N TYR A 137 -3.58 -13.91 -11.06
CA TYR A 137 -2.97 -12.62 -11.39
C TYR A 137 -1.45 -12.62 -11.12
N PRO A 138 -0.65 -13.47 -11.82
CA PRO A 138 0.78 -13.64 -11.53
C PRO A 138 1.60 -12.37 -11.77
N ASP A 139 1.07 -11.46 -12.57
CA ASP A 139 1.70 -10.20 -12.93
C ASP A 139 1.53 -9.08 -11.89
N VAL A 140 0.64 -9.28 -10.93
CA VAL A 140 0.41 -8.32 -9.84
C VAL A 140 1.49 -8.50 -8.78
N ALA A 141 2.24 -7.45 -8.52
CA ALA A 141 3.29 -7.44 -7.50
C ALA A 141 2.69 -7.23 -6.09
N LEU A 142 3.21 -7.97 -5.11
CA LEU A 142 2.70 -8.00 -3.74
C LEU A 142 3.72 -7.40 -2.78
N VAL A 143 3.33 -6.34 -2.08
CA VAL A 143 4.20 -5.54 -1.24
C VAL A 143 3.62 -5.39 0.17
N PRO A 144 4.07 -6.17 1.15
CA PRO A 144 3.67 -5.95 2.54
C PRO A 144 4.38 -4.76 3.15
N ILE A 145 3.69 -4.07 4.08
CA ILE A 145 4.27 -3.06 4.96
C ILE A 145 4.62 -3.76 6.28
N VAL A 146 5.84 -3.59 6.76
CA VAL A 146 6.33 -4.20 8.00
C VAL A 146 7.03 -3.19 8.89
N SER A 147 6.93 -3.39 10.21
CA SER A 147 7.59 -2.58 11.22
C SER A 147 8.73 -3.34 11.93
N SER A 148 9.11 -4.52 11.43
CA SER A 148 10.23 -5.31 11.98
C SER A 148 10.64 -6.45 11.06
N ALA A 149 11.89 -6.93 11.19
CA ALA A 149 12.39 -8.13 10.54
C ALA A 149 11.59 -9.38 10.91
N LYS A 150 11.12 -9.48 12.17
CA LYS A 150 10.27 -10.58 12.63
C LYS A 150 8.95 -10.65 11.85
N ALA A 151 8.31 -9.50 11.59
CA ALA A 151 7.09 -9.42 10.80
C ALA A 151 7.34 -9.92 9.37
N LEU A 152 8.40 -9.45 8.71
CA LEU A 152 8.79 -9.89 7.38
C LEU A 152 9.02 -11.41 7.33
N LYS A 153 9.80 -11.94 8.28
CA LYS A 153 10.08 -13.37 8.39
C LYS A 153 8.82 -14.23 8.49
N ILE A 154 7.83 -13.78 9.27
CA ILE A 154 6.55 -14.49 9.42
C ILE A 154 5.80 -14.51 8.09
N ILE A 155 5.71 -13.37 7.39
CA ILE A 155 5.05 -13.26 6.09
C ILE A 155 5.74 -14.18 5.09
N CYS A 156 7.05 -14.07 4.90
CA CYS A 156 7.82 -14.86 3.93
C CYS A 156 7.68 -16.36 4.18
N LYS A 157 7.82 -16.82 5.44
CA LYS A 157 7.64 -18.22 5.80
C LYS A 157 6.25 -18.75 5.46
N ARG A 158 5.20 -17.96 5.76
CA ARG A 158 3.83 -18.39 5.49
C ARG A 158 3.51 -18.39 4.01
N TRP A 159 3.91 -17.35 3.29
CA TRP A 159 3.68 -17.26 1.85
C TRP A 159 4.43 -18.38 1.11
N LYS A 160 5.71 -18.58 1.41
CA LYS A 160 6.50 -19.66 0.78
C LYS A 160 5.91 -21.04 1.05
N LYS A 161 5.50 -21.32 2.32
CA LYS A 161 4.95 -22.63 2.69
C LYS A 161 3.60 -22.93 2.06
N ARG A 162 2.71 -21.91 1.93
CA ARG A 162 1.31 -22.12 1.52
C ARG A 162 1.06 -21.87 0.05
N TYR A 163 1.79 -20.93 -0.54
CA TYR A 163 1.49 -20.40 -1.87
C TYR A 163 2.71 -20.45 -2.81
N ASP A 164 3.83 -20.99 -2.34
CA ASP A 164 5.13 -20.98 -3.04
C ASP A 164 5.52 -19.60 -3.58
N ARG A 165 5.19 -18.55 -2.85
CA ARG A 165 5.45 -17.15 -3.19
C ARG A 165 6.22 -16.44 -2.09
N ILE A 166 6.95 -15.37 -2.48
CA ILE A 166 7.57 -14.40 -1.59
C ILE A 166 7.12 -12.98 -1.99
N PRO A 167 7.26 -11.97 -1.12
CA PRO A 167 7.01 -10.58 -1.50
C PRO A 167 7.90 -10.11 -2.66
N ASP A 168 7.36 -9.31 -3.57
CA ASP A 168 8.11 -8.69 -4.68
C ASP A 168 8.93 -7.48 -4.22
N ALA A 169 8.49 -6.84 -3.14
CA ALA A 169 9.19 -5.79 -2.42
C ALA A 169 8.65 -5.71 -1.00
N VAL A 170 9.28 -4.93 -0.13
CA VAL A 170 8.80 -4.66 1.21
C VAL A 170 8.89 -3.16 1.52
N ILE A 171 7.88 -2.63 2.20
CA ILE A 171 7.90 -1.28 2.74
C ILE A 171 8.16 -1.36 4.24
N VAL A 172 9.15 -0.61 4.72
CA VAL A 172 9.48 -0.52 6.15
C VAL A 172 8.84 0.73 6.73
N GLU A 173 8.01 0.54 7.75
CA GLU A 173 7.30 1.59 8.43
C GLU A 173 7.90 1.85 9.81
N GLY A 174 8.24 3.11 10.08
CA GLY A 174 8.72 3.56 11.39
C GLY A 174 7.62 4.19 12.24
N PRO A 175 7.88 4.46 13.53
CA PRO A 175 6.90 4.98 14.48
C PRO A 175 6.47 6.43 14.23
N LYS A 176 7.08 7.11 13.28
CA LYS A 176 6.73 8.48 12.87
C LYS A 176 5.85 8.52 11.62
N SER A 177 5.45 7.35 11.10
CA SER A 177 4.49 7.27 10.00
C SER A 177 3.10 7.69 10.45
N GLY A 178 2.27 8.12 9.51
CA GLY A 178 0.87 8.44 9.76
C GLY A 178 -0.03 7.21 9.61
N GLY A 179 -1.24 7.24 10.21
CA GLY A 179 -2.26 6.21 10.07
C GLY A 179 -2.10 5.06 11.06
N HIS A 180 -2.51 3.86 10.62
CA HIS A 180 -2.42 2.64 11.42
C HIS A 180 -0.97 2.16 11.49
N GLN A 181 -0.44 2.03 12.69
CA GLN A 181 0.96 1.66 12.93
C GLN A 181 1.10 0.29 13.57
N GLY A 182 2.23 -0.37 13.30
CA GLY A 182 2.63 -1.61 13.96
C GLY A 182 3.18 -1.43 15.38
N PHE A 183 3.06 -0.23 15.98
CA PHE A 183 3.60 0.14 17.29
C PHE A 183 2.50 0.60 18.24
N THR A 184 2.63 0.27 19.53
CA THR A 184 1.88 0.94 20.58
C THR A 184 2.46 2.34 20.83
N TYR A 185 1.70 3.21 21.48
CA TYR A 185 2.16 4.57 21.80
C TYR A 185 3.49 4.57 22.59
N GLU A 186 3.64 3.64 23.53
CA GLU A 186 4.89 3.51 24.30
C GLU A 186 6.04 3.02 23.42
N GLN A 187 5.78 2.08 22.53
CA GLN A 187 6.79 1.58 21.60
C GLN A 187 7.27 2.64 20.60
N CYS A 188 6.42 3.62 20.25
CA CYS A 188 6.82 4.72 19.37
C CYS A 188 7.96 5.58 19.94
N LYS A 189 8.12 5.60 21.27
CA LYS A 189 9.13 6.40 21.97
C LYS A 189 10.47 5.68 22.11
N LEU A 190 10.49 4.38 21.93
CA LEU A 190 11.69 3.57 22.14
C LEU A 190 12.72 3.80 21.03
N PRO A 191 14.00 4.05 21.38
CA PRO A 191 15.07 4.26 20.40
C PRO A 191 15.23 3.11 19.42
N GLU A 192 15.10 1.86 19.87
CA GLU A 192 15.22 0.66 19.05
C GLU A 192 14.12 0.52 18.00
N ASN A 193 13.00 1.22 18.14
CA ASN A 193 11.90 1.20 17.18
C ASN A 193 11.98 2.35 16.16
N GLN A 194 12.95 3.24 16.26
CA GLN A 194 13.11 4.28 15.26
C GLN A 194 13.48 3.67 13.90
N LEU A 195 13.05 4.31 12.82
CA LEU A 195 13.18 3.78 11.46
C LEU A 195 14.63 3.38 11.14
N GLU A 196 15.59 4.18 11.56
CA GLU A 196 17.02 3.97 11.36
C GLU A 196 17.53 2.66 11.99
N MET A 197 16.89 2.24 13.09
CA MET A 197 17.26 1.02 13.83
C MET A 197 16.59 -0.23 13.26
N ILE A 198 15.41 -0.10 12.68
CA ILE A 198 14.65 -1.25 12.16
C ILE A 198 14.98 -1.58 10.70
N VAL A 199 15.51 -0.62 9.93
CA VAL A 199 15.81 -0.82 8.50
C VAL A 199 16.87 -1.89 8.28
N ALA A 200 18.02 -1.81 8.96
CA ALA A 200 19.12 -2.76 8.75
C ALA A 200 18.71 -4.22 9.01
N PRO A 201 18.06 -4.57 10.14
CA PRO A 201 17.54 -5.92 10.35
C PRO A 201 16.52 -6.38 9.31
N VAL A 202 15.68 -5.48 8.79
CA VAL A 202 14.72 -5.83 7.73
C VAL A 202 15.44 -6.09 6.41
N VAL A 203 16.48 -5.31 6.07
CA VAL A 203 17.32 -5.55 4.87
C VAL A 203 17.99 -6.90 4.95
N GLU A 204 18.57 -7.25 6.10
CA GLU A 204 19.21 -8.55 6.32
C GLU A 204 18.22 -9.70 6.15
N GLU A 205 17.03 -9.60 6.75
CA GLU A 205 15.99 -10.63 6.59
C GLU A 205 15.49 -10.71 5.14
N ALA A 206 15.30 -9.57 4.45
CA ALA A 206 14.89 -9.53 3.05
C ALA A 206 15.91 -10.21 2.13
N ALA A 207 17.22 -10.02 2.39
CA ALA A 207 18.29 -10.66 1.63
C ALA A 207 18.25 -12.20 1.74
N LEU A 208 17.85 -12.76 2.89
CA LEU A 208 17.69 -14.20 3.07
C LEU A 208 16.57 -14.80 2.19
N TRP A 209 15.60 -13.99 1.81
CA TRP A 209 14.46 -14.37 0.96
C TRP A 209 14.64 -13.96 -0.50
N VAL A 210 15.81 -13.39 -0.86
CA VAL A 210 16.08 -12.88 -2.23
C VAL A 210 15.10 -11.79 -2.65
N ILE A 211 14.66 -10.97 -1.69
CA ILE A 211 13.86 -9.78 -1.95
C ILE A 211 14.84 -8.64 -2.24
N PHE A 212 14.99 -8.27 -3.52
CA PHE A 212 15.99 -7.29 -3.96
C PHE A 212 15.54 -5.83 -3.84
N GLN A 213 14.28 -5.58 -3.50
CA GLN A 213 13.74 -4.23 -3.45
C GLN A 213 13.20 -3.91 -2.06
N LEU A 214 13.82 -2.92 -1.42
CA LEU A 214 13.36 -2.33 -0.18
C LEU A 214 12.92 -0.89 -0.46
N SER A 215 11.67 -0.57 -0.15
CA SER A 215 11.18 0.81 -0.16
C SER A 215 11.07 1.33 1.27
N LEU A 216 11.70 2.48 1.53
CA LEU A 216 11.58 3.19 2.79
C LEU A 216 10.38 4.14 2.72
N GLN A 217 9.35 3.87 3.49
CA GLN A 217 8.25 4.82 3.64
C GLN A 217 8.51 5.71 4.84
N VAL A 218 8.94 6.94 4.58
CA VAL A 218 8.83 8.05 5.52
C VAL A 218 7.60 8.85 5.08
N VAL A 219 6.47 8.56 5.65
CA VAL A 219 5.31 9.43 5.51
C VAL A 219 5.50 10.56 6.50
N PHE A 220 5.90 11.73 5.99
CA PHE A 220 5.78 12.96 6.78
C PHE A 220 4.29 13.25 6.95
N GLY A 221 3.73 12.78 8.06
CA GLY A 221 2.40 13.18 8.48
C GLY A 221 2.44 14.64 8.88
N THR A 222 2.06 15.55 8.00
CA THR A 222 1.53 16.82 8.44
C THR A 222 0.29 16.50 9.25
N LYS A 223 0.32 16.82 10.56
CA LYS A 223 -0.86 16.84 11.42
C LYS A 223 -1.92 17.68 10.70
N VAL A 224 -2.90 17.04 10.10
CA VAL A 224 -4.16 17.69 9.79
C VAL A 224 -4.96 17.60 11.09
N ILE A 225 -5.07 18.74 11.77
CA ILE A 225 -5.95 18.95 12.93
C ILE A 225 -7.39 18.92 12.43
#